data_4b781bce86720c87392cbe298b3b9194
#
_entry.id   4b781bce86720c87392cbe298b3b9194
#
_cell.length_a   1.000
_cell.length_b   1.000
_cell.length_c   1.000
_cell.angle_alpha   90.00
_cell.angle_beta   90.00
_cell.angle_gamma   90.00
#
_symmetry.space_group_name_H-M   'P 1'
#
loop_
_entity.id
_entity.type
_entity.pdbx_description
1 polymer ?
#
loop_
_entity_poly.entity_id
_entity_poly.type
_entity_poly.pdbx_seq_one_letter_code
_entity_poly.pdbx_strand_id
1 'polypeptide(L)'
;RTLFVQFEQKDITKELMAKHGWSVRVQHDYFVAADSSEIRLVWLRRFDPQRWLTVYWEPVDDPSLLSKEWMLEKRKEIIKPLYDGDYVYEDDRIKVQEKVVDFNDRYAIRLDGVWQNEEHIMGGPFRQYGFYNASDGRLYLIDLAVHAPGERKSPYLRQLDGMASTFKTKDEIKRSEE
;
A
#
# COMPACT_ATOMS: atom_id res chain seq x y z
N ARG A 1 1.89 -6.06 -18.24
CA ARG A 1 1.49 -7.44 -18.62
C ARG A 1 2.50 -8.51 -18.17
N THR A 2 3.78 -8.21 -18.09
CA THR A 2 4.86 -9.16 -17.74
C THR A 2 5.06 -9.37 -16.23
N LEU A 3 4.52 -8.53 -15.38
CA LEU A 3 4.71 -8.55 -13.92
C LEU A 3 4.21 -9.83 -13.22
N PHE A 4 3.24 -10.52 -13.79
CA PHE A 4 2.55 -11.66 -13.18
C PHE A 4 2.64 -12.96 -14.00
N VAL A 5 3.54 -13.04 -14.98
CA VAL A 5 3.55 -14.15 -15.95
C VAL A 5 4.15 -15.44 -15.38
N GLN A 6 5.03 -15.35 -14.37
CA GLN A 6 5.66 -16.52 -13.77
C GLN A 6 5.61 -16.44 -12.24
N PHE A 7 5.21 -17.56 -11.63
CA PHE A 7 5.25 -17.76 -10.18
C PHE A 7 4.43 -16.74 -9.35
N GLU A 8 3.34 -16.22 -9.92
CA GLU A 8 2.37 -15.42 -9.15
C GLU A 8 1.84 -16.26 -7.96
N GLN A 9 1.79 -15.62 -6.80
CA GLN A 9 1.35 -16.25 -5.55
C GLN A 9 -0.18 -16.15 -5.38
N LYS A 10 -0.90 -16.91 -6.18
CA LYS A 10 -2.36 -16.91 -6.22
C LYS A 10 -3.01 -17.32 -4.90
N ASP A 11 -2.34 -18.13 -4.10
CA ASP A 11 -2.85 -18.56 -2.79
C ASP A 11 -2.92 -17.39 -1.80
N ILE A 12 -1.91 -16.52 -1.79
CA ILE A 12 -1.93 -15.30 -0.97
C ILE A 12 -3.11 -14.41 -1.39
N THR A 13 -3.28 -14.18 -2.69
CA THR A 13 -4.40 -13.39 -3.23
C THR A 13 -5.76 -13.93 -2.78
N LYS A 14 -5.95 -15.25 -2.84
CA LYS A 14 -7.19 -15.90 -2.39
C LYS A 14 -7.41 -15.79 -0.90
N GLU A 15 -6.37 -15.96 -0.11
CA GLU A 15 -6.45 -15.82 1.36
C GLU A 15 -6.82 -14.42 1.78
N LEU A 16 -6.23 -13.39 1.17
CA LEU A 16 -6.57 -11.99 1.45
C LEU A 16 -8.04 -11.71 1.20
N MET A 17 -8.56 -12.18 0.06
CA MET A 17 -9.98 -12.04 -0.27
C MET A 17 -10.89 -12.77 0.72
N ALA A 18 -10.54 -14.00 1.09
CA ALA A 18 -11.31 -14.80 2.03
C ALA A 18 -11.35 -14.20 3.44
N LYS A 19 -10.21 -13.70 3.92
CA LYS A 19 -10.07 -13.16 5.27
C LYS A 19 -10.61 -11.74 5.41
N HIS A 20 -10.35 -10.88 4.42
CA HIS A 20 -10.50 -9.44 4.56
C HIS A 20 -11.51 -8.81 3.59
N GLY A 21 -11.95 -9.55 2.56
CA GLY A 21 -12.89 -9.05 1.56
C GLY A 21 -12.27 -8.14 0.49
N TRP A 22 -10.95 -8.12 0.41
CA TRP A 22 -10.17 -7.45 -0.63
C TRP A 22 -8.94 -8.28 -1.01
N SER A 23 -8.36 -8.01 -2.15
CA SER A 23 -7.10 -8.64 -2.56
C SER A 23 -6.27 -7.73 -3.45
N VAL A 24 -4.99 -8.11 -3.57
CA VAL A 24 -4.06 -7.66 -4.62
C VAL A 24 -3.42 -8.90 -5.24
N ARG A 25 -2.98 -8.81 -6.49
CA ARG A 25 -2.15 -9.85 -7.08
C ARG A 25 -0.74 -9.73 -6.53
N VAL A 26 -0.16 -10.86 -6.15
CA VAL A 26 1.14 -10.91 -5.47
C VAL A 26 2.17 -11.58 -6.37
N GLN A 27 3.24 -10.84 -6.70
CA GLN A 27 4.36 -11.38 -7.46
C GLN A 27 5.12 -12.43 -6.67
N HIS A 28 5.91 -13.25 -7.37
CA HIS A 28 6.81 -14.19 -6.71
C HIS A 28 7.81 -13.46 -5.79
N ASP A 29 8.33 -14.17 -4.82
CA ASP A 29 9.31 -13.68 -3.82
C ASP A 29 8.79 -12.63 -2.82
N TYR A 30 7.53 -12.20 -2.94
CA TYR A 30 6.88 -11.51 -1.83
C TYR A 30 6.36 -12.51 -0.81
N PHE A 31 6.38 -12.12 0.43
CA PHE A 31 5.81 -12.89 1.54
C PHE A 31 4.95 -12.01 2.43
N VAL A 32 4.05 -12.64 3.17
CA VAL A 32 3.22 -11.97 4.16
C VAL A 32 4.04 -11.81 5.44
N ALA A 33 4.50 -10.59 5.71
CA ALA A 33 5.27 -10.28 6.90
C ALA A 33 4.38 -10.02 8.12
N ALA A 34 3.17 -9.51 7.91
CA ALA A 34 2.13 -9.38 8.92
C ALA A 34 0.74 -9.49 8.28
N ASP A 35 -0.17 -10.12 8.99
CA ASP A 35 -1.59 -10.24 8.63
C ASP A 35 -2.40 -10.21 9.92
N SER A 36 -3.07 -9.11 10.19
CA SER A 36 -3.84 -8.90 11.41
C SER A 36 -5.21 -8.32 11.11
N SER A 37 -6.25 -9.10 11.37
CA SER A 37 -7.63 -8.63 11.30
C SER A 37 -7.97 -7.67 12.47
N GLU A 38 -7.30 -7.80 13.59
CA GLU A 38 -7.53 -6.96 14.77
C GLU A 38 -7.14 -5.51 14.52
N ILE A 39 -5.95 -5.26 14.00
CA ILE A 39 -5.48 -3.92 13.63
C ILE A 39 -5.79 -3.56 12.18
N ARG A 40 -6.40 -4.47 11.44
CA ARG A 40 -6.81 -4.28 10.03
C ARG A 40 -5.66 -3.90 9.12
N LEU A 41 -4.63 -4.75 9.13
CA LEU A 41 -3.39 -4.50 8.42
C LEU A 41 -2.85 -5.78 7.78
N VAL A 42 -2.37 -5.65 6.56
CA VAL A 42 -1.56 -6.68 5.88
C VAL A 42 -0.29 -6.01 5.36
N TRP A 43 0.84 -6.65 5.62
CA TRP A 43 2.15 -6.20 5.19
C TRP A 43 2.79 -7.26 4.30
N LEU A 44 2.93 -6.95 3.01
CA LEU A 44 3.67 -7.76 2.03
C LEU A 44 5.06 -7.18 1.85
N ARG A 45 6.04 -8.07 1.80
CA ARG A 45 7.45 -7.69 1.78
C ARG A 45 8.24 -8.54 0.81
N ARG A 46 9.27 -7.95 0.21
CA ARG A 46 10.30 -8.65 -0.58
C ARG A 46 11.67 -8.07 -0.27
N PHE A 47 12.68 -8.95 -0.23
CA PHE A 47 14.09 -8.55 -0.08
C PHE A 47 14.81 -8.44 -1.43
N ASP A 48 15.99 -7.88 -1.41
CA ASP A 48 16.97 -7.76 -2.47
C ASP A 48 16.47 -7.08 -3.75
N PRO A 49 16.21 -5.78 -3.72
CA PRO A 49 16.21 -4.86 -2.59
C PRO A 49 14.91 -4.90 -1.79
N GLN A 50 14.95 -4.34 -0.57
CA GLN A 50 13.78 -4.31 0.30
C GLN A 50 12.69 -3.41 -0.28
N ARG A 51 11.48 -3.92 -0.34
CA ARG A 51 10.30 -3.21 -0.74
C ARG A 51 9.04 -3.77 -0.09
N TRP A 52 8.09 -2.89 0.16
CA TRP A 52 6.90 -3.17 0.95
C TRP A 52 5.65 -2.67 0.26
N LEU A 53 4.60 -3.46 0.39
CA LEU A 53 3.23 -3.06 0.12
C LEU A 53 2.43 -3.35 1.38
N THR A 54 1.88 -2.31 1.99
CA THR A 54 1.07 -2.40 3.20
C THR A 54 -0.35 -1.93 2.88
N VAL A 55 -1.34 -2.68 3.29
CA VAL A 55 -2.75 -2.30 3.18
C VAL A 55 -3.33 -2.19 4.58
N TYR A 56 -3.87 -1.03 4.88
CA TYR A 56 -4.66 -0.76 6.08
C TYR A 56 -6.07 -0.39 5.66
N TRP A 57 -7.05 -0.77 6.46
CA TRP A 57 -8.45 -0.42 6.22
C TRP A 57 -9.19 -0.18 7.52
N GLU A 58 -10.18 0.70 7.48
CA GLU A 58 -11.10 0.90 8.60
C GLU A 58 -12.51 1.19 8.12
N PRO A 59 -13.55 0.64 8.78
CA PRO A 59 -14.92 1.07 8.54
C PRO A 59 -15.09 2.52 8.97
N VAL A 60 -15.78 3.31 8.15
CA VAL A 60 -16.09 4.71 8.48
C VAL A 60 -17.53 5.04 8.12
N ASP A 61 -18.14 5.90 8.91
CA ASP A 61 -19.48 6.46 8.60
C ASP A 61 -19.37 7.71 7.73
N ASP A 62 -18.24 8.41 7.79
CA ASP A 62 -17.99 9.65 7.06
C ASP A 62 -16.80 9.54 6.10
N PRO A 63 -17.06 9.41 4.78
CA PRO A 63 -15.99 9.36 3.79
C PRO A 63 -15.12 10.62 3.73
N SER A 64 -15.59 11.76 4.25
CA SER A 64 -14.85 13.02 4.25
C SER A 64 -13.64 13.01 5.18
N LEU A 65 -13.46 11.98 6.01
CA LEU A 65 -12.24 11.75 6.78
C LEU A 65 -11.01 11.54 5.89
N LEU A 66 -11.21 11.10 4.65
CA LEU A 66 -10.11 10.93 3.70
C LEU A 66 -9.44 12.27 3.40
N SER A 67 -8.18 12.39 3.79
CA SER A 67 -7.35 13.58 3.59
C SER A 67 -5.88 13.21 3.64
N LYS A 68 -5.02 14.11 3.15
CA LYS A 68 -3.56 13.98 3.31
C LYS A 68 -3.19 13.81 4.78
N GLU A 69 -3.79 14.59 5.66
CA GLU A 69 -3.53 14.57 7.11
C GLU A 69 -3.89 13.20 7.70
N TRP A 70 -5.07 12.67 7.37
CA TRP A 70 -5.48 11.33 7.79
C TRP A 70 -4.50 10.25 7.32
N MET A 71 -4.10 10.31 6.05
CA MET A 71 -3.17 9.33 5.47
C MET A 71 -1.81 9.33 6.16
N LEU A 72 -1.25 10.51 6.41
CA LEU A 72 0.04 10.66 7.09
C LEU A 72 -0.02 10.28 8.56
N GLU A 73 -1.12 10.61 9.24
CA GLU A 73 -1.33 10.21 10.63
C GLU A 73 -1.45 8.68 10.77
N LYS A 74 -2.22 8.04 9.89
CA LYS A 74 -2.33 6.57 9.87
C LYS A 74 -1.00 5.90 9.55
N ARG A 75 -0.21 6.45 8.66
CA ARG A 75 1.14 5.97 8.40
C ARG A 75 2.00 6.01 9.66
N LYS A 76 1.96 7.11 10.38
CA LYS A 76 2.68 7.28 11.65
C LYS A 76 2.21 6.29 12.72
N GLU A 77 0.91 6.11 12.89
CA GLU A 77 0.35 5.22 13.91
C GLU A 77 0.64 3.73 13.62
N ILE A 78 0.56 3.32 12.36
CA ILE A 78 0.47 1.90 11.99
C ILE A 78 1.76 1.43 11.33
N ILE A 79 2.31 2.19 10.41
CA ILE A 79 3.47 1.78 9.60
C ILE A 79 4.78 2.04 10.34
N LYS A 80 4.87 3.13 11.09
CA LYS A 80 6.06 3.44 11.89
C LYS A 80 6.46 2.29 12.83
N PRO A 81 5.56 1.68 13.59
CA PRO A 81 5.91 0.53 14.43
C PRO A 81 6.35 -0.71 13.65
N LEU A 82 5.78 -0.95 12.46
CA LEU A 82 6.14 -2.10 11.61
C LEU A 82 7.58 -2.01 11.08
N TYR A 83 8.03 -0.82 10.78
CA TYR A 83 9.33 -0.55 10.15
C TYR A 83 10.36 0.01 11.15
N ASP A 84 10.17 -0.29 12.42
CA ASP A 84 11.12 0.07 13.50
C ASP A 84 11.50 1.56 13.54
N GLY A 85 10.50 2.43 13.44
CA GLY A 85 10.72 3.87 13.57
C GLY A 85 10.77 4.65 12.25
N ASP A 86 10.16 4.14 11.19
CA ASP A 86 10.03 4.89 9.94
C ASP A 86 9.21 6.16 10.10
N TYR A 87 9.65 7.22 9.45
CA TYR A 87 8.94 8.50 9.43
C TYR A 87 9.01 9.16 8.05
N VAL A 88 8.06 10.03 7.77
CA VAL A 88 8.07 10.86 6.55
C VAL A 88 9.08 11.96 6.71
N TYR A 89 10.05 12.01 5.80
CA TYR A 89 11.07 13.06 5.79
C TYR A 89 10.65 14.23 4.91
N GLU A 90 10.70 15.41 5.45
CA GLU A 90 10.52 16.66 4.69
C GLU A 90 11.58 17.68 5.11
N ASP A 91 12.02 18.48 4.14
CA ASP A 91 12.89 19.64 4.35
C ASP A 91 12.50 20.77 3.37
N ASP A 92 13.35 21.78 3.21
CA ASP A 92 13.06 22.91 2.31
C ASP A 92 12.98 22.50 0.82
N ARG A 93 13.59 21.37 0.44
CA ARG A 93 13.66 20.85 -0.94
C ARG A 93 12.75 19.67 -1.18
N ILE A 94 12.52 18.87 -0.16
CA ILE A 94 11.76 17.62 -0.24
C ILE A 94 10.45 17.79 0.50
N LYS A 95 9.35 17.77 -0.24
CA LYS A 95 7.99 17.86 0.29
C LYS A 95 7.13 16.70 -0.20
N VAL A 96 6.19 16.28 0.61
CA VAL A 96 5.17 15.33 0.19
C VAL A 96 4.29 15.97 -0.87
N GLN A 97 4.21 15.31 -2.03
CA GLN A 97 3.35 15.74 -3.14
C GLN A 97 1.98 15.06 -3.04
N GLU A 98 0.93 15.83 -3.16
CA GLU A 98 -0.45 15.37 -3.14
C GLU A 98 -1.08 15.50 -4.52
N LYS A 99 -1.76 14.46 -4.97
CA LYS A 99 -2.55 14.46 -6.20
C LYS A 99 -3.87 13.73 -5.99
N VAL A 100 -4.92 14.25 -6.60
CA VAL A 100 -6.15 13.49 -6.81
C VAL A 100 -5.99 12.65 -8.06
N VAL A 101 -6.27 11.36 -7.96
CA VAL A 101 -6.13 10.40 -9.05
C VAL A 101 -7.36 9.50 -9.14
N ASP A 102 -7.55 8.88 -10.30
CA ASP A 102 -8.42 7.72 -10.45
C ASP A 102 -7.64 6.47 -10.03
N PHE A 103 -8.20 5.72 -9.09
CA PHE A 103 -7.65 4.44 -8.66
C PHE A 103 -8.69 3.34 -8.83
N ASN A 104 -8.62 2.63 -9.96
CA ASN A 104 -9.58 1.58 -10.31
C ASN A 104 -11.03 2.07 -10.24
N ASP A 105 -11.34 3.15 -10.94
CA ASP A 105 -12.65 3.82 -10.98
C ASP A 105 -13.09 4.42 -9.62
N ARG A 106 -12.14 4.71 -8.73
CA ARG A 106 -12.38 5.41 -7.46
C ARG A 106 -11.65 6.74 -7.40
N TYR A 107 -12.30 7.73 -6.82
CA TYR A 107 -11.59 8.91 -6.33
C TYR A 107 -10.56 8.49 -5.30
N ALA A 108 -9.32 8.86 -5.49
CA ALA A 108 -8.23 8.59 -4.55
C ALA A 108 -7.30 9.79 -4.38
N ILE A 109 -6.73 9.90 -3.20
CA ILE A 109 -5.59 10.79 -2.94
C ILE A 109 -4.33 9.96 -3.05
N ARG A 110 -3.39 10.40 -3.89
CA ARG A 110 -2.05 9.85 -3.95
C ARG A 110 -1.05 10.79 -3.30
N LEU A 111 -0.25 10.24 -2.41
CA LEU A 111 0.89 10.94 -1.83
C LEU A 111 2.18 10.31 -2.33
N ASP A 112 3.14 11.16 -2.71
CA ASP A 112 4.51 10.75 -3.04
C ASP A 112 5.48 11.52 -2.16
N GLY A 113 6.42 10.83 -1.55
CA GLY A 113 7.38 11.45 -0.65
C GLY A 113 8.59 10.57 -0.37
N VAL A 114 9.32 10.96 0.65
CA VAL A 114 10.52 10.28 1.14
C VAL A 114 10.31 9.87 2.60
N TRP A 115 10.72 8.66 2.92
CA TRP A 115 10.77 8.16 4.27
C TRP A 115 12.21 7.95 4.73
N GLN A 116 12.43 8.02 6.03
CA GLN A 116 13.67 7.67 6.69
C GLN A 116 13.38 6.86 7.96
N ASN A 117 14.38 6.16 8.47
CA ASN A 117 14.28 5.42 9.72
C ASN A 117 15.06 6.13 10.83
N GLU A 118 14.52 6.11 12.05
CA GLU A 118 15.13 6.76 13.20
C GLU A 118 16.34 5.99 13.76
N GLU A 119 16.30 4.65 13.66
CA GLU A 119 17.28 3.75 14.29
C GLU A 119 18.32 3.21 13.31
N HIS A 120 17.96 3.11 12.03
CA HIS A 120 18.80 2.52 11.00
C HIS A 120 19.09 3.52 9.88
N ILE A 121 20.24 3.37 9.22
CA ILE A 121 20.57 4.15 8.01
C ILE A 121 19.76 3.57 6.84
N MET A 122 18.48 3.86 6.82
CA MET A 122 17.52 3.41 5.82
C MET A 122 16.62 4.55 5.39
N GLY A 123 16.23 4.53 4.15
CA GLY A 123 15.29 5.48 3.59
C GLY A 123 15.03 5.23 2.12
N GLY A 124 14.12 5.97 1.56
CA GLY A 124 13.78 5.88 0.15
C GLY A 124 12.46 6.56 -0.20
N PRO A 125 11.97 6.34 -1.41
CA PRO A 125 10.66 6.83 -1.81
C PRO A 125 9.55 6.02 -1.16
N PHE A 126 8.43 6.70 -0.90
CA PHE A 126 7.16 6.05 -0.64
C PHE A 126 6.07 6.64 -1.54
N ARG A 127 5.02 5.86 -1.75
CA ARG A 127 3.77 6.28 -2.39
C ARG A 127 2.61 5.73 -1.61
N GLN A 128 1.59 6.56 -1.40
CA GLN A 128 0.35 6.15 -0.76
C GLN A 128 -0.84 6.40 -1.68
N TYR A 129 -1.82 5.49 -1.60
CA TYR A 129 -3.17 5.70 -2.11
C TYR A 129 -4.15 5.62 -0.96
N GLY A 130 -4.96 6.65 -0.80
CA GLY A 130 -6.09 6.67 0.13
C GLY A 130 -7.39 6.78 -0.65
N PHE A 131 -8.35 5.92 -0.36
CA PHE A 131 -9.66 5.93 -1.02
C PHE A 131 -10.76 5.33 -0.15
N TYR A 132 -11.98 5.77 -0.41
CA TYR A 132 -13.18 5.19 0.17
C TYR A 132 -13.78 4.17 -0.79
N ASN A 133 -14.15 3.02 -0.27
CA ASN A 133 -14.88 2.00 -1.02
C ASN A 133 -16.30 1.90 -0.50
N ALA A 134 -17.26 2.38 -1.31
CA ALA A 134 -18.65 2.51 -0.91
C ALA A 134 -19.34 1.15 -0.67
N SER A 135 -18.92 0.09 -1.38
CA SER A 135 -19.56 -1.22 -1.28
C SER A 135 -19.35 -1.89 0.08
N ASP A 136 -18.24 -1.63 0.75
CA ASP A 136 -17.95 -2.18 2.08
C ASP A 136 -17.86 -1.12 3.19
N GLY A 137 -18.01 0.17 2.85
CA GLY A 137 -18.01 1.27 3.81
C GLY A 137 -16.65 1.52 4.47
N ARG A 138 -15.55 1.23 3.79
CA ARG A 138 -14.21 1.31 4.35
C ARG A 138 -13.37 2.41 3.68
N LEU A 139 -12.56 3.09 4.48
CA LEU A 139 -11.37 3.78 3.98
C LEU A 139 -10.22 2.78 3.87
N TYR A 140 -9.51 2.82 2.76
CA TYR A 140 -8.31 2.04 2.51
C TYR A 140 -7.10 2.96 2.39
N LEU A 141 -5.99 2.51 2.95
CA LEU A 141 -4.68 3.12 2.78
C LEU A 141 -3.72 2.05 2.26
N ILE A 142 -3.17 2.26 1.07
CA ILE A 142 -2.12 1.41 0.50
C ILE A 142 -0.82 2.20 0.56
N ASP A 143 0.17 1.67 1.27
CA ASP A 143 1.50 2.27 1.40
C ASP A 143 2.54 1.42 0.67
N LEU A 144 3.28 2.07 -0.22
CA LEU A 144 4.35 1.48 -1.01
C LEU A 144 5.66 2.13 -0.61
N ALA A 145 6.66 1.34 -0.21
CA ALA A 145 7.96 1.86 0.19
C ALA A 145 9.11 1.01 -0.36
N VAL A 146 10.21 1.66 -0.70
CA VAL A 146 11.42 1.04 -1.26
C VAL A 146 12.65 1.49 -0.49
N HIS A 147 13.51 0.53 -0.14
CA HIS A 147 14.87 0.76 0.33
C HIS A 147 15.84 0.02 -0.60
N ALA A 148 16.52 0.75 -1.47
CA ALA A 148 17.44 0.22 -2.47
C ALA A 148 18.69 1.12 -2.57
N PRO A 149 19.58 1.09 -1.56
CA PRO A 149 20.76 1.94 -1.55
C PRO A 149 21.65 1.65 -2.76
N GLY A 150 22.12 2.72 -3.41
CA GLY A 150 22.97 2.62 -4.59
C GLY A 150 22.28 2.20 -5.89
N GLU A 151 20.97 1.94 -5.86
CA GLU A 151 20.21 1.52 -7.03
C GLU A 151 19.15 2.55 -7.43
N ARG A 152 18.66 2.46 -8.67
CA ARG A 152 17.48 3.19 -9.12
C ARG A 152 16.23 2.63 -8.43
N LYS A 153 15.49 3.48 -7.72
CA LYS A 153 14.27 3.09 -6.97
C LYS A 153 13.02 3.04 -7.84
N SER A 154 12.99 3.80 -8.95
CA SER A 154 11.81 3.91 -9.82
C SER A 154 11.29 2.57 -10.37
N PRO A 155 12.12 1.61 -10.79
CA PRO A 155 11.63 0.31 -11.24
C PRO A 155 10.90 -0.46 -10.14
N TYR A 156 11.39 -0.41 -8.92
CA TYR A 156 10.81 -1.10 -7.77
C TYR A 156 9.49 -0.46 -7.34
N LEU A 157 9.44 0.86 -7.32
CA LEU A 157 8.20 1.58 -7.02
C LEU A 157 7.13 1.29 -8.08
N ARG A 158 7.51 1.19 -9.36
CA ARG A 158 6.57 0.79 -10.43
C ARG A 158 6.06 -0.64 -10.28
N GLN A 159 6.89 -1.57 -9.80
CA GLN A 159 6.44 -2.94 -9.50
C GLN A 159 5.40 -2.95 -8.39
N LEU A 160 5.67 -2.24 -7.31
CA LEU A 160 4.72 -2.09 -6.20
C LEU A 160 3.42 -1.44 -6.66
N ASP A 161 3.53 -0.40 -7.46
CA ASP A 161 2.38 0.30 -8.05
C ASP A 161 1.55 -0.62 -8.94
N GLY A 162 2.22 -1.47 -9.73
CA GLY A 162 1.56 -2.51 -10.53
C GLY A 162 0.79 -3.52 -9.67
N MET A 163 1.33 -3.93 -8.53
CA MET A 163 0.62 -4.79 -7.58
C MET A 163 -0.56 -4.05 -6.94
N ALA A 164 -0.35 -2.82 -6.47
CA ALA A 164 -1.40 -2.00 -5.88
C ALA A 164 -2.57 -1.76 -6.84
N SER A 165 -2.29 -1.54 -8.12
CA SER A 165 -3.31 -1.32 -9.16
C SER A 165 -4.22 -2.53 -9.42
N THR A 166 -3.84 -3.70 -8.92
CA THR A 166 -4.68 -4.92 -8.98
C THR A 166 -5.66 -5.05 -7.82
N PHE A 167 -5.70 -4.07 -6.92
CA PHE A 167 -6.62 -4.07 -5.79
C PHE A 167 -8.06 -4.27 -6.24
N LYS A 168 -8.73 -5.22 -5.59
CA LYS A 168 -10.16 -5.54 -5.81
C LYS A 168 -10.83 -5.84 -4.49
N THR A 169 -12.11 -5.49 -4.42
CA THR A 169 -13.00 -5.93 -3.35
C THR A 169 -13.86 -7.11 -3.81
N LYS A 170 -14.53 -7.74 -2.86
CA LYS A 170 -15.37 -8.91 -3.11
C LYS A 170 -16.49 -8.63 -4.12
N ASP A 171 -17.09 -7.45 -4.09
CA ASP A 171 -18.18 -7.08 -5.00
C ASP A 171 -17.70 -6.86 -6.44
N GLU A 172 -16.47 -6.38 -6.61
CA GLU A 172 -15.87 -6.21 -7.95
C GLU A 172 -15.61 -7.54 -8.65
N ILE A 173 -15.25 -8.57 -7.89
CA ILE A 173 -15.08 -9.92 -8.43
C ILE A 173 -16.40 -10.47 -8.91
N LYS A 174 -17.48 -10.32 -8.13
CA LYS A 174 -18.83 -10.78 -8.51
C LYS A 174 -19.30 -10.14 -9.80
N ARG A 175 -19.07 -8.82 -9.99
CA ARG A 175 -19.46 -8.09 -11.21
C ARG A 175 -18.68 -8.52 -12.45
N SER A 176 -17.46 -9.04 -12.30
CA SER A 176 -16.67 -9.51 -13.42
C SER A 176 -17.02 -10.94 -13.87
N GLU A 177 -17.83 -11.64 -13.08
CA GLU A 177 -18.33 -13.02 -13.37
C GLU A 177 -19.74 -13.02 -13.97
N GLU A 178 -20.46 -11.87 -13.95
CA GLU A 178 -21.74 -11.64 -14.61
C GLU A 178 -21.57 -11.13 -16.05
#